data_a8667e3c40e2ec6e17fc9e6c2638070a
#
_entry.id   a8667e3c40e2ec6e17fc9e6c2638070a
#
_cell.length_a   1.000
_cell.length_b   1.000
_cell.length_c   1.000
_cell.angle_alpha   90.00
_cell.angle_beta   90.00
_cell.angle_gamma   90.00
#
_symmetry.space_group_name_H-M   'P 1'
#
loop_
_entity.id
_entity.type
_entity.pdbx_description
1 polymer ?
#
loop_
_entity_poly.entity_id
_entity_poly.type
_entity_poly.pdbx_seq_one_letter_code
_entity_poly.pdbx_strand_id
1 'polypeptide(L)'
;MKLSVLWVSVFAFLASASLAQEVTQHSALKGPIDDNALTWAPSKWGKEDRAGSANHTLNSANIAKALATIKKNKALTIGKHYHSEAPGFGPRKWNMWIPGTPTGGPFGKNALVYHDELVTTQIGQIQTQFDGPGHIGVNTTKGPMFYNGVISWDAYERGAGNQVIGMGPLGVEHVGELGFVCRLVVLDAVAYRKSQGKLSAAAEMLPIPKQPGDIGIVTADDVQAMVKAQGLKEIGSGDCVALHTGQGNTWGATRYKSMNSEQRAAARAIFAEGEPGFGISACRYLASRDIALTMGDTSANDAQPGNEEMGYAVPCHSEMQTRRGIWNFENVDTETLIKAGVQEGAFIWAPLKIIGATGSPGNPMVLY
;
A
#
# COMPACT_ATOMS: atom_id res chain seq x y z
N MET A 1 25.27 64.95 -23.02
CA MET A 1 24.06 64.17 -23.25
C MET A 1 24.46 62.70 -23.42
N LYS A 2 24.30 61.89 -22.35
CA LYS A 2 24.50 60.45 -22.40
C LYS A 2 23.15 59.81 -22.10
N LEU A 3 22.55 59.14 -23.08
CA LEU A 3 21.37 58.36 -22.92
C LEU A 3 21.74 57.03 -22.23
N SER A 4 21.18 56.81 -21.07
CA SER A 4 21.21 55.53 -20.37
C SER A 4 20.03 54.68 -20.85
N VAL A 5 20.34 53.58 -21.54
CA VAL A 5 19.34 52.62 -21.94
C VAL A 5 19.09 51.68 -20.76
N LEU A 6 17.85 51.75 -20.21
CA LEU A 6 17.40 50.89 -19.13
C LEU A 6 16.96 49.54 -19.77
N TRP A 7 17.68 48.47 -19.49
CA TRP A 7 17.26 47.10 -19.82
C TRP A 7 16.24 46.64 -18.79
N VAL A 8 15.00 46.55 -19.20
CA VAL A 8 13.95 45.87 -18.42
C VAL A 8 14.02 44.38 -18.78
N SER A 9 14.58 43.61 -17.88
CA SER A 9 14.56 42.14 -18.00
C SER A 9 13.15 41.65 -17.63
N VAL A 10 12.38 41.31 -18.64
CA VAL A 10 11.10 40.58 -18.45
C VAL A 10 11.44 39.14 -18.10
N PHE A 11 11.36 38.81 -16.84
CA PHE A 11 11.33 37.41 -16.40
C PHE A 11 9.99 36.80 -16.84
N ALA A 12 10.01 36.09 -17.95
CA ALA A 12 8.94 35.19 -18.32
C ALA A 12 8.94 34.05 -17.31
N PHE A 13 8.01 34.07 -16.36
CA PHE A 13 7.62 32.88 -15.60
C PHE A 13 7.03 31.89 -16.59
N LEU A 14 7.85 30.99 -17.10
CA LEU A 14 7.38 29.73 -17.65
C LEU A 14 6.76 28.96 -16.48
N ALA A 15 5.44 29.10 -16.32
CA ALA A 15 4.66 28.16 -15.57
C ALA A 15 4.88 26.81 -16.26
N SER A 16 5.76 26.00 -15.67
CA SER A 16 5.79 24.58 -15.95
C SER A 16 4.42 24.04 -15.54
N ALA A 17 3.53 23.95 -16.52
CA ALA A 17 2.36 23.10 -16.42
C ALA A 17 2.93 21.72 -16.04
N SER A 18 2.81 21.33 -14.77
CA SER A 18 2.96 19.95 -14.40
C SER A 18 1.90 19.24 -15.25
N LEU A 19 2.34 18.44 -16.19
CA LEU A 19 1.53 17.39 -16.74
C LEU A 19 1.18 16.49 -15.57
N ALA A 20 0.12 16.86 -14.83
CA ALA A 20 -0.66 15.90 -14.10
C ALA A 20 -1.05 14.89 -15.18
N GLN A 21 -0.45 13.73 -15.11
CA GLN A 21 -0.83 12.61 -15.96
C GLN A 21 -2.33 12.48 -15.73
N GLU A 22 -3.11 12.86 -16.74
CA GLU A 22 -4.54 12.61 -16.72
C GLU A 22 -4.67 11.09 -16.59
N VAL A 23 -4.98 10.67 -15.37
CA VAL A 23 -5.55 9.35 -15.17
C VAL A 23 -6.75 9.36 -16.09
N THR A 24 -6.69 8.57 -17.15
CA THR A 24 -7.76 8.44 -18.14
C THR A 24 -9.01 8.04 -17.38
N GLN A 25 -9.81 9.03 -16.98
CA GLN A 25 -11.07 8.79 -16.30
C GLN A 25 -11.98 8.16 -17.34
N HIS A 26 -12.21 6.86 -17.18
CA HIS A 26 -13.24 6.20 -17.96
C HIS A 26 -14.58 6.91 -17.73
N SER A 27 -15.17 7.37 -18.81
CA SER A 27 -16.35 8.24 -18.82
C SER A 27 -17.58 7.64 -18.11
N ALA A 28 -17.65 6.33 -17.98
CA ALA A 28 -18.77 5.62 -17.39
C ALA A 28 -18.95 5.80 -15.86
N LEU A 29 -17.90 6.26 -15.14
CA LEU A 29 -17.91 6.38 -13.68
C LEU A 29 -17.66 7.81 -13.20
N LYS A 30 -17.83 8.81 -14.08
CA LYS A 30 -17.71 10.22 -13.71
C LYS A 30 -18.93 10.67 -12.94
N GLY A 31 -18.72 11.14 -11.74
CA GLY A 31 -19.74 11.72 -10.87
C GLY A 31 -19.97 10.91 -9.60
N PRO A 32 -20.78 11.45 -8.68
CA PRO A 32 -21.09 10.77 -7.44
C PRO A 32 -21.97 9.54 -7.71
N ILE A 33 -21.68 8.44 -7.00
CA ILE A 33 -22.55 7.27 -7.00
C ILE A 33 -23.72 7.47 -6.04
N ASP A 34 -24.84 6.78 -6.31
CA ASP A 34 -25.99 6.83 -5.41
C ASP A 34 -25.68 6.08 -4.11
N ASP A 35 -25.65 6.82 -3.00
CA ASP A 35 -25.37 6.29 -1.67
C ASP A 35 -26.54 5.51 -1.07
N ASN A 36 -27.76 5.63 -1.60
CA ASN A 36 -28.89 4.79 -1.19
C ASN A 36 -28.70 3.31 -1.57
N ALA A 37 -27.88 3.03 -2.58
CA ALA A 37 -27.49 1.69 -2.96
C ALA A 37 -26.34 1.11 -2.09
N LEU A 38 -25.74 1.92 -1.22
CA LEU A 38 -24.60 1.49 -0.40
C LEU A 38 -25.09 0.80 0.88
N THR A 39 -24.95 -0.53 0.90
CA THR A 39 -25.38 -1.39 2.02
C THR A 39 -24.22 -1.82 2.94
N TRP A 40 -23.06 -1.20 2.83
CA TRP A 40 -21.84 -1.62 3.51
C TRP A 40 -21.54 -0.85 4.81
N ALA A 41 -22.37 0.13 5.16
CA ALA A 41 -22.30 0.83 6.44
C ALA A 41 -23.64 0.69 7.20
N PRO A 42 -23.63 0.50 8.52
CA PRO A 42 -22.45 0.38 9.36
C PRO A 42 -21.69 -0.93 9.11
N SER A 43 -20.38 -0.94 9.49
CA SER A 43 -19.56 -2.14 9.40
C SER A 43 -20.06 -3.22 10.37
N LYS A 44 -19.64 -4.47 10.17
CA LYS A 44 -19.93 -5.58 11.09
C LYS A 44 -19.39 -5.37 12.51
N TRP A 45 -18.42 -4.47 12.67
CA TRP A 45 -17.84 -4.11 13.96
C TRP A 45 -18.61 -3.02 14.70
N GLY A 46 -19.65 -2.49 14.09
CA GLY A 46 -20.53 -1.46 14.65
C GLY A 46 -20.27 -0.07 14.08
N LYS A 47 -21.24 0.82 14.31
CA LYS A 47 -21.24 2.21 13.76
C LYS A 47 -20.03 3.04 14.22
N GLU A 48 -19.58 2.82 15.47
CA GLU A 48 -18.48 3.59 16.06
C GLU A 48 -17.10 2.99 15.79
N ASP A 49 -17.04 1.86 15.07
CA ASP A 49 -15.76 1.22 14.76
C ASP A 49 -14.92 2.08 13.80
N ARG A 50 -13.63 2.15 14.08
CA ARG A 50 -12.63 2.89 13.29
C ARG A 50 -11.41 2.03 12.92
N ALA A 51 -11.34 0.80 13.44
CA ALA A 51 -10.19 -0.09 13.28
C ALA A 51 -10.40 -1.16 12.19
N GLY A 52 -11.64 -1.39 11.77
CA GLY A 52 -11.95 -2.36 10.72
C GLY A 52 -11.43 -3.76 11.05
N SER A 53 -10.80 -4.38 10.07
CA SER A 53 -10.28 -5.76 10.20
C SER A 53 -9.16 -5.94 11.22
N ALA A 54 -8.55 -4.87 11.74
CA ALA A 54 -7.64 -4.98 12.87
C ALA A 54 -8.31 -5.54 14.12
N ASN A 55 -9.63 -5.43 14.22
CA ASN A 55 -10.42 -6.06 15.28
C ASN A 55 -10.26 -7.59 15.34
N HIS A 56 -9.82 -8.25 14.27
CA HIS A 56 -9.49 -9.68 14.30
C HIS A 56 -8.39 -10.02 15.30
N THR A 57 -7.51 -9.07 15.62
CA THR A 57 -6.44 -9.24 16.62
C THR A 57 -6.99 -9.40 18.04
N LEU A 58 -8.22 -8.91 18.32
CA LEU A 58 -8.88 -9.12 19.60
C LEU A 58 -9.33 -10.57 19.82
N ASN A 59 -9.39 -11.39 18.76
CA ASN A 59 -9.75 -12.80 18.85
C ASN A 59 -8.50 -13.66 19.13
N SER A 60 -8.40 -14.18 20.34
CA SER A 60 -7.27 -15.04 20.75
C SER A 60 -7.09 -16.28 19.86
N ALA A 61 -8.16 -16.81 19.26
CA ALA A 61 -8.06 -17.93 18.32
C ALA A 61 -7.31 -17.55 17.03
N ASN A 62 -7.46 -16.32 16.56
CA ASN A 62 -6.70 -15.83 15.39
C ASN A 62 -5.21 -15.69 15.72
N ILE A 63 -4.88 -15.20 16.92
CA ILE A 63 -3.50 -15.12 17.39
C ILE A 63 -2.92 -16.55 17.52
N ALA A 64 -3.64 -17.47 18.16
CA ALA A 64 -3.20 -18.86 18.29
C ALA A 64 -2.98 -19.52 16.92
N LYS A 65 -3.88 -19.27 15.95
CA LYS A 65 -3.77 -19.74 14.56
C LYS A 65 -2.49 -19.22 13.92
N ALA A 66 -2.19 -17.93 14.09
CA ALA A 66 -0.97 -17.31 13.56
C ALA A 66 0.29 -17.95 14.18
N LEU A 67 0.37 -18.03 15.50
CA LEU A 67 1.53 -18.60 16.21
C LEU A 67 1.74 -20.08 15.85
N ALA A 68 0.67 -20.83 15.58
CA ALA A 68 0.76 -22.23 15.16
C ALA A 68 1.45 -22.43 13.79
N THR A 69 1.63 -21.37 12.99
CA THR A 69 2.36 -21.43 11.71
C THR A 69 3.90 -21.38 11.88
N ILE A 70 4.39 -21.02 13.06
CA ILE A 70 5.83 -20.95 13.32
C ILE A 70 6.38 -22.37 13.45
N LYS A 71 7.17 -22.80 12.46
CA LYS A 71 7.74 -24.16 12.39
C LYS A 71 9.27 -24.17 12.47
N LYS A 72 9.92 -23.11 11.97
CA LYS A 72 11.38 -23.03 11.89
C LYS A 72 12.00 -22.15 12.96
N ASN A 73 11.20 -21.47 13.78
CA ASN A 73 11.65 -20.50 14.81
C ASN A 73 12.56 -19.41 14.23
N LYS A 74 12.22 -18.92 13.03
CA LYS A 74 12.96 -17.87 12.32
C LYS A 74 12.08 -16.64 12.15
N ALA A 75 12.73 -15.50 11.95
CA ALA A 75 12.09 -14.22 11.69
C ALA A 75 12.65 -13.57 10.44
N LEU A 76 11.79 -12.85 9.72
CA LEU A 76 12.14 -11.98 8.59
C LEU A 76 11.48 -10.62 8.80
N THR A 77 12.11 -9.56 8.29
CA THR A 77 11.44 -8.29 8.01
C THR A 77 11.17 -8.22 6.52
N ILE A 78 10.02 -7.67 6.15
CA ILE A 78 9.54 -7.61 4.78
C ILE A 78 9.21 -6.19 4.31
N GLY A 79 9.81 -5.18 4.95
CA GLY A 79 9.81 -3.81 4.48
C GLY A 79 10.95 -3.55 3.51
N LYS A 80 10.70 -2.75 2.47
CA LYS A 80 11.75 -2.26 1.57
C LYS A 80 12.42 -1.02 2.15
N HIS A 81 13.65 -0.74 1.71
CA HIS A 81 14.37 0.46 2.13
C HIS A 81 13.73 1.73 1.57
N TYR A 82 13.54 2.72 2.41
CA TYR A 82 13.11 4.05 1.99
C TYR A 82 14.27 4.81 1.36
N HIS A 83 14.04 5.34 0.17
CA HIS A 83 15.07 6.04 -0.60
C HIS A 83 14.44 7.04 -1.57
N SER A 84 15.09 8.19 -1.80
CA SER A 84 14.57 9.28 -2.65
C SER A 84 14.36 8.90 -4.12
N GLU A 85 15.03 7.85 -4.59
CA GLU A 85 14.90 7.36 -5.96
C GLU A 85 14.02 6.11 -6.08
N ALA A 86 13.47 5.61 -4.97
CA ALA A 86 12.58 4.45 -5.02
C ALA A 86 11.32 4.74 -5.84
N PRO A 87 10.76 3.73 -6.51
CA PRO A 87 9.47 3.87 -7.17
C PRO A 87 8.40 4.36 -6.19
N GLY A 88 7.55 5.27 -6.65
CA GLY A 88 6.42 5.81 -5.91
C GLY A 88 5.26 6.08 -6.85
N PHE A 89 4.06 6.00 -6.34
CA PHE A 89 2.86 6.31 -7.10
C PHE A 89 2.69 7.82 -7.27
N GLY A 90 2.61 8.28 -8.51
CA GLY A 90 2.43 9.70 -8.83
C GLY A 90 3.58 10.60 -8.33
N PRO A 91 3.28 11.79 -7.80
CA PRO A 91 4.29 12.76 -7.39
C PRO A 91 4.88 12.52 -6.00
N ARG A 92 4.55 11.39 -5.36
CA ARG A 92 5.01 11.05 -4.01
C ARG A 92 6.52 10.92 -3.97
N LYS A 93 7.16 11.50 -2.93
CA LYS A 93 8.61 11.52 -2.79
C LYS A 93 9.02 11.31 -1.34
N TRP A 94 10.19 10.72 -1.18
CA TRP A 94 10.90 10.62 0.08
C TRP A 94 12.11 11.55 0.04
N ASN A 95 12.19 12.53 0.93
CA ASN A 95 13.35 13.37 1.11
C ASN A 95 13.77 13.32 2.58
N MET A 96 15.06 13.09 2.81
CA MET A 96 15.66 13.07 4.14
C MET A 96 16.98 13.80 4.11
N TRP A 97 17.26 14.59 5.13
CA TRP A 97 18.56 15.24 5.32
C TRP A 97 18.85 15.43 6.80
N ILE A 98 20.14 15.57 7.14
CA ILE A 98 20.62 15.84 8.49
C ILE A 98 21.05 17.31 8.54
N PRO A 99 20.38 18.19 9.32
CA PRO A 99 20.74 19.58 9.46
C PRO A 99 21.96 19.72 10.41
N GLY A 100 23.14 19.88 9.85
CA GLY A 100 24.39 19.97 10.61
C GLY A 100 25.14 18.64 10.71
N THR A 101 26.43 18.71 11.01
CA THR A 101 27.36 17.57 11.04
C THR A 101 28.36 17.70 12.18
N PRO A 102 27.99 17.50 13.44
CA PRO A 102 26.71 16.97 13.97
C PRO A 102 25.58 18.02 13.98
N THR A 103 24.32 17.56 14.21
CA THR A 103 23.17 18.45 14.43
C THR A 103 23.34 19.29 15.68
N GLY A 104 23.89 18.71 16.75
CA GLY A 104 24.17 19.41 18.00
C GLY A 104 25.29 18.80 18.82
N GLY A 105 25.73 19.58 19.82
CA GLY A 105 26.85 19.25 20.68
C GLY A 105 28.17 19.94 20.26
N PRO A 106 29.28 19.72 21.03
CA PRO A 106 29.37 18.82 22.19
C PRO A 106 28.71 19.39 23.47
N PHE A 107 28.06 18.53 24.24
CA PHE A 107 27.41 18.86 25.51
C PHE A 107 28.00 18.08 26.68
N GLY A 108 28.02 18.72 27.83
CA GLY A 108 28.43 18.09 29.08
C GLY A 108 29.90 17.66 29.15
N LYS A 109 30.27 17.05 30.26
CA LYS A 109 31.65 16.54 30.53
C LYS A 109 32.03 15.37 29.61
N ASN A 110 31.05 14.65 29.08
CA ASN A 110 31.23 13.53 28.17
C ASN A 110 31.27 13.96 26.69
N ALA A 111 31.25 15.27 26.42
CA ALA A 111 31.32 15.85 25.07
C ALA A 111 30.34 15.20 24.08
N LEU A 112 29.09 14.98 24.51
CA LEU A 112 28.04 14.33 23.74
C LEU A 112 27.72 15.12 22.48
N VAL A 113 27.65 14.45 21.34
CA VAL A 113 27.15 14.96 20.06
C VAL A 113 26.01 14.11 19.56
N TYR A 114 25.10 14.67 18.74
CA TYR A 114 23.99 13.93 18.17
C TYR A 114 23.66 14.37 16.75
N HIS A 115 22.95 13.48 16.03
CA HIS A 115 22.38 13.74 14.73
C HIS A 115 20.87 13.46 14.78
N ASP A 116 20.08 14.40 14.24
CA ASP A 116 18.68 14.25 13.96
C ASP A 116 18.46 14.41 12.46
N GLU A 117 17.59 13.64 11.87
CA GLU A 117 17.18 13.79 10.49
C GLU A 117 15.83 14.51 10.38
N LEU A 118 15.67 15.25 9.29
CA LEU A 118 14.40 15.79 8.85
C LEU A 118 13.89 14.99 7.65
N VAL A 119 12.61 14.61 7.70
CA VAL A 119 11.94 13.87 6.63
C VAL A 119 10.77 14.67 6.09
N THR A 120 10.73 14.85 4.77
CA THR A 120 9.58 15.41 4.06
C THR A 120 9.07 14.39 3.06
N THR A 121 7.86 13.89 3.28
CA THR A 121 7.27 12.82 2.49
C THR A 121 5.76 12.72 2.71
N GLN A 122 5.06 12.00 1.84
CA GLN A 122 3.73 11.48 2.11
C GLN A 122 3.87 10.22 2.99
N ILE A 123 4.07 10.42 4.29
CA ILE A 123 4.59 9.43 5.23
C ILE A 123 3.84 8.08 5.24
N GLY A 124 2.55 8.09 5.02
CA GLY A 124 1.72 6.87 4.99
C GLY A 124 1.50 6.31 3.58
N GLN A 125 2.13 6.90 2.55
CA GLN A 125 1.74 6.66 1.16
C GLN A 125 2.95 6.52 0.23
N ILE A 126 4.07 6.01 0.74
CA ILE A 126 5.29 5.85 -0.05
C ILE A 126 6.05 4.58 0.34
N GLN A 127 6.55 3.87 -0.66
CA GLN A 127 7.32 2.63 -0.51
C GLN A 127 6.54 1.57 0.26
N THR A 128 7.15 0.86 1.23
CA THR A 128 6.40 -0.08 2.05
C THR A 128 5.47 0.69 2.97
N GLN A 129 4.18 0.64 2.70
CA GLN A 129 3.16 1.47 3.33
C GLN A 129 1.92 0.68 3.66
N PHE A 130 1.21 1.16 4.65
CA PHE A 130 -0.08 0.66 5.09
C PHE A 130 -1.14 1.73 4.85
N ASP A 131 -2.18 1.36 4.12
CA ASP A 131 -3.33 2.20 3.86
C ASP A 131 -4.35 2.10 4.98
N GLY A 132 -4.58 3.22 5.65
CA GLY A 132 -5.53 3.32 6.74
C GLY A 132 -6.94 3.77 6.31
N PRO A 133 -7.84 3.97 7.29
CA PRO A 133 -9.25 4.27 7.04
C PRO A 133 -9.52 5.52 6.21
N GLY A 134 -8.66 6.52 6.30
CA GLY A 134 -8.79 7.81 5.61
C GLY A 134 -8.14 7.87 4.24
N HIS A 135 -7.58 6.76 3.72
CA HIS A 135 -6.84 6.82 2.46
C HIS A 135 -7.75 6.76 1.23
N ILE A 136 -8.61 5.76 1.13
CA ILE A 136 -9.47 5.55 -0.05
C ILE A 136 -10.93 5.60 0.34
N GLY A 137 -11.70 6.37 -0.41
CA GLY A 137 -13.15 6.50 -0.30
C GLY A 137 -13.81 6.50 -1.68
N VAL A 138 -15.12 6.59 -1.70
CA VAL A 138 -15.92 6.73 -2.92
C VAL A 138 -16.71 8.03 -2.86
N ASN A 139 -16.81 8.75 -3.98
CA ASN A 139 -17.60 9.94 -4.05
C ASN A 139 -19.08 9.57 -4.19
N THR A 140 -19.91 9.98 -3.22
CA THR A 140 -21.34 9.73 -3.19
C THR A 140 -22.13 11.02 -3.36
N THR A 141 -23.45 10.91 -3.49
CA THR A 141 -24.35 12.07 -3.52
C THR A 141 -24.32 12.89 -2.22
N LYS A 142 -23.86 12.29 -1.10
CA LYS A 142 -23.64 13.00 0.18
C LYS A 142 -22.23 13.54 0.35
N GLY A 143 -21.32 13.22 -0.56
CA GLY A 143 -19.91 13.61 -0.52
C GLY A 143 -18.95 12.42 -0.50
N PRO A 144 -17.65 12.68 -0.36
CA PRO A 144 -16.63 11.62 -0.33
C PRO A 144 -16.80 10.75 0.93
N MET A 145 -17.23 9.51 0.75
CA MET A 145 -17.54 8.55 1.81
C MET A 145 -16.41 7.52 1.93
N PHE A 146 -15.96 7.34 3.14
CA PHE A 146 -14.88 6.43 3.53
C PHE A 146 -15.41 5.29 4.39
N TYR A 147 -14.49 4.50 4.97
CA TYR A 147 -14.83 3.37 5.80
C TYR A 147 -15.95 3.71 6.81
N ASN A 148 -16.83 2.74 7.00
CA ASN A 148 -17.97 2.80 7.93
C ASN A 148 -18.93 3.98 7.70
N GLY A 149 -19.00 4.48 6.46
CA GLY A 149 -19.94 5.53 6.06
C GLY A 149 -19.53 6.94 6.49
N VAL A 150 -18.29 7.14 6.92
CA VAL A 150 -17.80 8.48 7.32
C VAL A 150 -17.63 9.36 6.10
N ILE A 151 -18.28 10.51 6.10
CA ILE A 151 -18.06 11.55 5.09
C ILE A 151 -16.80 12.34 5.46
N SER A 152 -15.82 12.43 4.57
CA SER A 152 -14.53 13.05 4.89
C SER A 152 -14.64 14.53 5.24
N TRP A 153 -15.61 15.25 4.69
CA TRP A 153 -15.83 16.65 5.01
C TRP A 153 -16.17 16.88 6.48
N ASP A 154 -16.87 15.93 7.10
CA ASP A 154 -17.23 15.95 8.51
C ASP A 154 -16.10 15.40 9.41
N ALA A 155 -15.14 14.71 8.81
CA ALA A 155 -14.02 14.07 9.51
C ALA A 155 -12.78 14.99 9.62
N TYR A 156 -12.69 16.06 8.84
CA TYR A 156 -11.49 16.90 8.82
C TYR A 156 -11.28 17.63 10.15
N GLU A 157 -10.14 17.38 10.76
CA GLU A 157 -9.62 18.22 11.84
C GLU A 157 -8.91 19.44 11.27
N ARG A 158 -9.18 20.62 11.87
CA ARG A 158 -8.64 21.87 11.38
C ARG A 158 -7.76 22.55 12.41
N GLY A 159 -6.61 23.02 11.95
CA GLY A 159 -5.71 23.85 12.73
C GLY A 159 -6.13 25.32 12.80
N ALA A 160 -5.34 26.12 13.51
CA ALA A 160 -5.62 27.55 13.76
C ALA A 160 -5.76 28.38 12.47
N GLY A 161 -5.12 28.01 11.37
CA GLY A 161 -5.24 28.64 10.05
C GLY A 161 -6.31 27.99 9.16
N ASN A 162 -7.23 27.22 9.72
CA ASN A 162 -8.28 26.49 9.02
C ASN A 162 -7.78 25.42 8.01
N GLN A 163 -6.47 25.15 7.99
CA GLN A 163 -5.92 24.04 7.21
C GLN A 163 -6.36 22.69 7.78
N VAL A 164 -6.55 21.69 6.93
CA VAL A 164 -6.78 20.31 7.37
C VAL A 164 -5.47 19.75 7.94
N ILE A 165 -5.51 19.31 9.19
CA ILE A 165 -4.35 18.77 9.91
C ILE A 165 -4.49 17.28 10.22
N GLY A 166 -5.66 16.71 10.03
CA GLY A 166 -5.94 15.29 10.27
C GLY A 166 -7.33 14.89 9.79
N MET A 167 -7.54 13.58 9.79
CA MET A 167 -8.76 12.92 9.33
C MET A 167 -9.65 12.44 10.50
N GLY A 168 -9.36 12.86 11.74
CA GLY A 168 -10.19 12.53 12.92
C GLY A 168 -10.55 11.04 13.00
N PRO A 169 -11.84 10.69 12.90
CA PRO A 169 -12.28 9.30 13.02
C PRO A 169 -11.75 8.35 11.93
N LEU A 170 -11.10 8.86 10.92
CA LEU A 170 -10.46 8.11 9.83
C LEU A 170 -8.93 8.05 9.98
N GLY A 171 -8.39 8.48 11.11
CA GLY A 171 -6.95 8.46 11.38
C GLY A 171 -6.43 7.03 11.58
N VAL A 172 -5.19 6.79 11.14
CA VAL A 172 -4.54 5.47 11.19
C VAL A 172 -4.24 5.02 12.63
N GLU A 173 -4.16 5.93 13.58
CA GLU A 173 -3.96 5.64 15.00
C GLU A 173 -5.01 4.69 15.58
N HIS A 174 -6.24 4.73 15.08
CA HIS A 174 -7.31 3.82 15.51
C HIS A 174 -6.98 2.36 15.16
N VAL A 175 -6.36 2.13 14.01
CA VAL A 175 -5.82 0.81 13.66
C VAL A 175 -4.58 0.49 14.48
N GLY A 176 -3.77 1.50 14.77
CA GLY A 176 -2.55 1.41 15.57
C GLY A 176 -2.77 0.98 17.02
N GLU A 177 -3.98 1.17 17.56
CA GLU A 177 -4.33 0.68 18.90
C GLU A 177 -4.39 -0.86 18.97
N LEU A 178 -4.70 -1.53 17.86
CA LEU A 178 -4.88 -2.97 17.79
C LEU A 178 -3.72 -3.66 17.07
N GLY A 179 -3.27 -3.12 15.94
CA GLY A 179 -2.31 -3.76 15.05
C GLY A 179 -2.80 -5.08 14.47
N PHE A 180 -1.86 -5.90 13.99
CA PHE A 180 -2.15 -7.18 13.35
C PHE A 180 -1.25 -8.28 13.90
N VAL A 181 -1.85 -9.35 14.32
CA VAL A 181 -1.21 -10.66 14.56
C VAL A 181 -2.09 -11.69 13.84
N CYS A 182 -1.67 -12.14 12.66
CA CYS A 182 -2.48 -12.99 11.78
C CYS A 182 -1.67 -14.11 11.13
N ARG A 183 -2.36 -15.20 10.79
CA ARG A 183 -1.77 -16.21 9.89
C ARG A 183 -1.55 -15.55 8.54
N LEU A 184 -0.32 -15.48 8.09
CA LEU A 184 0.05 -15.07 6.75
C LEU A 184 -0.05 -16.24 5.79
N VAL A 185 -0.70 -16.02 4.64
CA VAL A 185 -0.69 -16.92 3.48
C VAL A 185 0.03 -16.21 2.35
N VAL A 186 1.08 -16.81 1.81
CA VAL A 186 1.89 -16.25 0.72
C VAL A 186 1.50 -16.91 -0.60
N LEU A 187 1.03 -16.13 -1.56
CA LEU A 187 0.63 -16.57 -2.89
C LEU A 187 1.72 -16.20 -3.91
N ASP A 188 2.44 -17.20 -4.41
CA ASP A 188 3.46 -17.00 -5.46
C ASP A 188 2.82 -17.12 -6.85
N ALA A 189 2.32 -15.99 -7.37
CA ALA A 189 1.68 -15.97 -8.68
C ALA A 189 2.69 -16.16 -9.84
N VAL A 190 3.96 -15.81 -9.65
CA VAL A 190 5.02 -16.06 -10.64
C VAL A 190 5.24 -17.56 -10.82
N ALA A 191 5.48 -18.27 -9.72
CA ALA A 191 5.65 -19.74 -9.77
C ALA A 191 4.38 -20.42 -10.28
N TYR A 192 3.22 -19.97 -9.86
CA TYR A 192 1.95 -20.51 -10.33
C TYR A 192 1.77 -20.35 -11.84
N ARG A 193 2.00 -19.18 -12.42
CA ARG A 193 1.91 -18.98 -13.89
C ARG A 193 2.92 -19.79 -14.65
N LYS A 194 4.15 -19.97 -14.11
CA LYS A 194 5.16 -20.87 -14.68
C LYS A 194 4.70 -22.32 -14.70
N SER A 195 4.12 -22.80 -13.60
CA SER A 195 3.61 -24.19 -13.51
C SER A 195 2.49 -24.48 -14.51
N GLN A 196 1.73 -23.43 -14.90
CA GLN A 196 0.70 -23.53 -15.93
C GLN A 196 1.24 -23.41 -17.37
N GLY A 197 2.54 -23.18 -17.56
CA GLY A 197 3.11 -22.90 -18.88
C GLY A 197 2.71 -21.55 -19.48
N LYS A 198 2.08 -20.65 -18.68
CA LYS A 198 1.63 -19.33 -19.12
C LYS A 198 2.71 -18.25 -18.99
N LEU A 199 3.76 -18.53 -18.24
CA LEU A 199 4.90 -17.63 -18.04
C LEU A 199 6.18 -18.40 -18.32
N SER A 200 7.15 -17.78 -19.01
CA SER A 200 8.42 -18.42 -19.33
C SER A 200 9.21 -18.72 -18.05
N ALA A 201 10.04 -19.78 -18.08
CA ALA A 201 10.86 -20.17 -16.93
C ALA A 201 11.83 -19.04 -16.49
N ALA A 202 12.30 -18.22 -17.44
CA ALA A 202 13.23 -17.12 -17.18
C ALA A 202 12.56 -15.85 -16.66
N ALA A 203 11.24 -15.71 -16.74
CA ALA A 203 10.54 -14.52 -16.28
C ALA A 203 10.62 -14.41 -14.75
N GLU A 204 10.90 -13.23 -14.24
CA GLU A 204 11.02 -12.96 -12.80
C GLU A 204 9.79 -12.23 -12.24
N MET A 205 8.89 -11.74 -13.13
CA MET A 205 7.67 -11.03 -12.76
C MET A 205 6.54 -11.36 -13.71
N LEU A 206 5.31 -11.14 -13.26
CA LEU A 206 4.13 -11.15 -14.12
C LEU A 206 4.14 -9.94 -15.06
N PRO A 207 3.59 -10.04 -16.28
CA PRO A 207 3.42 -8.89 -17.16
C PRO A 207 2.39 -7.91 -16.57
N ILE A 208 2.59 -6.61 -16.85
CA ILE A 208 1.62 -5.57 -16.52
C ILE A 208 0.37 -5.77 -17.39
N PRO A 209 -0.82 -5.99 -16.81
CA PRO A 209 -2.03 -6.24 -17.57
C PRO A 209 -2.56 -4.98 -18.23
N LYS A 210 -3.13 -5.14 -19.44
CA LYS A 210 -3.72 -4.05 -20.23
C LYS A 210 -5.22 -4.25 -20.46
N GLN A 211 -5.71 -5.49 -20.32
CA GLN A 211 -7.10 -5.86 -20.61
C GLN A 211 -7.54 -7.06 -19.78
N PRO A 212 -8.86 -7.33 -19.70
CA PRO A 212 -9.39 -8.54 -19.06
C PRO A 212 -8.79 -9.81 -19.66
N GLY A 213 -8.46 -10.78 -18.81
CA GLY A 213 -7.87 -12.06 -19.20
C GLY A 213 -6.34 -12.08 -19.29
N ASP A 214 -5.67 -10.94 -19.16
CA ASP A 214 -4.21 -10.90 -19.09
C ASP A 214 -3.70 -11.62 -17.84
N ILE A 215 -2.60 -12.38 -17.98
CA ILE A 215 -2.06 -13.24 -16.91
C ILE A 215 -1.49 -12.48 -15.72
N GLY A 216 -1.31 -11.18 -15.84
CA GLY A 216 -0.93 -10.29 -14.73
C GLY A 216 -2.08 -10.02 -13.76
N ILE A 217 -3.33 -10.37 -14.14
CA ILE A 217 -4.50 -10.29 -13.27
C ILE A 217 -4.62 -11.61 -12.49
N VAL A 218 -4.61 -11.53 -11.17
CA VAL A 218 -4.80 -12.69 -10.28
C VAL A 218 -6.26 -12.73 -9.85
N THR A 219 -6.99 -13.72 -10.35
CA THR A 219 -8.43 -13.90 -10.13
C THR A 219 -8.73 -14.69 -8.85
N ALA A 220 -10.03 -14.76 -8.47
CA ALA A 220 -10.49 -15.60 -7.35
C ALA A 220 -10.10 -17.08 -7.54
N ASP A 221 -10.24 -17.60 -8.77
CA ASP A 221 -9.88 -18.98 -9.10
C ASP A 221 -8.36 -19.20 -8.97
N ASP A 222 -7.56 -18.22 -9.35
CA ASP A 222 -6.11 -18.30 -9.19
C ASP A 222 -5.71 -18.35 -7.71
N VAL A 223 -6.31 -17.51 -6.87
CA VAL A 223 -6.09 -17.53 -5.41
C VAL A 223 -6.38 -18.90 -4.83
N GLN A 224 -7.55 -19.45 -5.13
CA GLN A 224 -7.97 -20.78 -4.64
C GLN A 224 -7.05 -21.89 -5.16
N ALA A 225 -6.68 -21.83 -6.44
CA ALA A 225 -5.78 -22.79 -7.05
C ALA A 225 -4.37 -22.75 -6.46
N MET A 226 -3.83 -21.56 -6.17
CA MET A 226 -2.52 -21.40 -5.50
C MET A 226 -2.55 -22.00 -4.09
N VAL A 227 -3.55 -21.69 -3.28
CA VAL A 227 -3.72 -22.26 -1.93
C VAL A 227 -3.77 -23.80 -1.98
N LYS A 228 -4.55 -24.35 -2.91
CA LYS A 228 -4.66 -25.80 -3.12
C LYS A 228 -3.33 -26.42 -3.58
N ALA A 229 -2.66 -25.79 -4.54
CA ALA A 229 -1.38 -26.29 -5.07
C ALA A 229 -0.27 -26.30 -4.01
N GLN A 230 -0.31 -25.34 -3.07
CA GLN A 230 0.61 -25.28 -1.94
C GLN A 230 0.26 -26.25 -0.80
N GLY A 231 -0.88 -26.95 -0.88
CA GLY A 231 -1.34 -27.87 0.18
C GLY A 231 -1.74 -27.16 1.47
N LEU A 232 -2.05 -25.86 1.38
CA LEU A 232 -2.40 -25.05 2.55
C LEU A 232 -3.88 -25.20 2.91
N LYS A 233 -4.20 -24.90 4.18
CA LYS A 233 -5.59 -24.70 4.59
C LYS A 233 -6.16 -23.48 3.87
N GLU A 234 -7.45 -23.56 3.54
CA GLU A 234 -8.17 -22.44 2.95
C GLU A 234 -7.96 -21.13 3.73
N ILE A 235 -7.96 -20.04 2.98
CA ILE A 235 -7.96 -18.69 3.56
C ILE A 235 -9.28 -18.49 4.30
N GLY A 236 -9.22 -17.93 5.50
CA GLY A 236 -10.37 -17.72 6.38
C GLY A 236 -10.28 -16.47 7.20
N SER A 237 -11.29 -16.28 8.04
CA SER A 237 -11.45 -15.10 8.88
C SER A 237 -10.18 -14.78 9.67
N GLY A 238 -9.76 -13.53 9.62
CA GLY A 238 -8.57 -13.02 10.31
C GLY A 238 -7.22 -13.41 9.70
N ASP A 239 -7.17 -14.08 8.53
CA ASP A 239 -5.92 -14.34 7.82
C ASP A 239 -5.39 -13.06 7.15
N CYS A 240 -4.09 -12.99 6.95
CA CYS A 240 -3.41 -12.02 6.14
C CYS A 240 -2.91 -12.70 4.85
N VAL A 241 -3.04 -12.04 3.70
CA VAL A 241 -2.71 -12.62 2.40
C VAL A 241 -1.69 -11.76 1.69
N ALA A 242 -0.53 -12.34 1.35
CA ALA A 242 0.52 -11.69 0.56
C ALA A 242 0.54 -12.24 -0.87
N LEU A 243 0.54 -11.35 -1.85
CA LEU A 243 0.69 -11.67 -3.26
C LEU A 243 2.11 -11.34 -3.73
N HIS A 244 2.80 -12.33 -4.30
CA HIS A 244 4.06 -12.14 -4.99
C HIS A 244 3.82 -12.09 -6.50
N THR A 245 4.02 -10.93 -7.10
CA THR A 245 3.93 -10.71 -8.55
C THR A 245 5.28 -10.66 -9.22
N GLY A 246 6.35 -10.49 -8.45
CA GLY A 246 7.72 -10.30 -8.91
C GLY A 246 8.04 -8.87 -9.34
N GLN A 247 7.07 -7.96 -9.51
CA GLN A 247 7.38 -6.58 -9.87
C GLN A 247 8.24 -5.91 -8.80
N GLY A 248 7.99 -6.21 -7.54
CA GLY A 248 8.79 -5.73 -6.42
C GLY A 248 10.26 -6.11 -6.48
N ASN A 249 10.63 -7.17 -7.21
CA ASN A 249 12.02 -7.61 -7.38
C ASN A 249 12.83 -6.60 -8.20
N THR A 250 12.19 -5.77 -9.02
CA THR A 250 12.84 -4.69 -9.77
C THR A 250 13.40 -3.61 -8.83
N TRP A 251 12.86 -3.53 -7.61
CA TRP A 251 13.33 -2.67 -6.53
C TRP A 251 13.39 -3.46 -5.21
N GLY A 252 14.24 -4.49 -5.18
CA GLY A 252 14.40 -5.35 -4.00
C GLY A 252 14.99 -4.64 -2.80
N ALA A 253 14.77 -5.17 -1.59
CA ALA A 253 15.17 -4.58 -0.31
C ALA A 253 16.67 -4.22 -0.22
N THR A 254 17.54 -5.01 -0.85
CA THR A 254 19.00 -4.79 -0.88
C THR A 254 19.51 -4.39 -2.26
N ARG A 255 18.77 -4.71 -3.32
CA ARG A 255 19.19 -4.53 -4.71
C ARG A 255 19.48 -3.06 -5.04
N TYR A 256 18.71 -2.11 -4.51
CA TYR A 256 18.88 -0.69 -4.79
C TYR A 256 20.31 -0.19 -4.49
N LYS A 257 21.00 -0.76 -3.51
CA LYS A 257 22.38 -0.38 -3.15
C LYS A 257 23.38 -0.66 -4.27
N SER A 258 23.16 -1.72 -5.04
CA SER A 258 24.00 -2.11 -6.17
C SER A 258 23.55 -1.55 -7.52
N MET A 259 22.36 -0.94 -7.59
CA MET A 259 21.82 -0.35 -8.81
C MET A 259 22.50 0.99 -9.13
N ASN A 260 22.86 1.20 -10.38
CA ASN A 260 23.26 2.51 -10.89
C ASN A 260 22.01 3.37 -11.21
N SER A 261 22.21 4.62 -11.58
CA SER A 261 21.12 5.58 -11.85
C SER A 261 20.22 5.13 -13.00
N GLU A 262 20.76 4.51 -14.03
CA GLU A 262 19.99 3.99 -15.17
C GLU A 262 19.07 2.82 -14.76
N GLN A 263 19.60 1.88 -13.98
CA GLN A 263 18.82 0.76 -13.44
C GLN A 263 17.69 1.23 -12.52
N ARG A 264 17.96 2.24 -11.69
CA ARG A 264 16.94 2.84 -10.82
C ARG A 264 15.87 3.57 -11.64
N ALA A 265 16.27 4.27 -12.71
CA ALA A 265 15.32 4.91 -13.63
C ALA A 265 14.45 3.87 -14.35
N ALA A 266 15.04 2.77 -14.82
CA ALA A 266 14.30 1.67 -15.45
C ALA A 266 13.28 1.04 -14.48
N ALA A 267 13.66 0.81 -13.23
CA ALA A 267 12.71 0.30 -12.21
C ALA A 267 11.54 1.26 -11.99
N ARG A 268 11.80 2.57 -11.89
CA ARG A 268 10.72 3.57 -11.78
C ARG A 268 9.81 3.58 -13.01
N ALA A 269 10.36 3.41 -14.20
CA ALA A 269 9.57 3.35 -15.43
C ALA A 269 8.59 2.16 -15.43
N ILE A 270 9.03 0.98 -14.98
CA ILE A 270 8.16 -0.20 -14.84
C ILE A 270 6.98 0.11 -13.92
N PHE A 271 7.23 0.68 -12.73
CA PHE A 271 6.16 1.05 -11.80
C PHE A 271 5.22 2.14 -12.35
N ALA A 272 5.70 3.01 -13.23
CA ALA A 272 4.89 4.05 -13.85
C ALA A 272 3.95 3.52 -14.95
N GLU A 273 4.25 2.36 -15.55
CA GLU A 273 3.40 1.74 -16.57
C GLU A 273 2.15 1.07 -16.00
N GLY A 274 2.17 0.70 -14.74
CA GLY A 274 1.14 -0.08 -14.06
C GLY A 274 1.72 -1.24 -13.30
N GLU A 275 0.86 -2.19 -12.91
CA GLU A 275 1.28 -3.31 -12.08
C GLU A 275 0.39 -4.54 -12.25
N PRO A 276 0.95 -5.76 -12.17
CA PRO A 276 0.18 -6.97 -11.95
C PRO A 276 -0.32 -6.99 -10.51
N GLY A 277 -1.45 -7.65 -10.28
CA GLY A 277 -2.04 -7.66 -8.94
C GLY A 277 -3.36 -8.44 -8.89
N PHE A 278 -4.10 -8.23 -7.82
CA PHE A 278 -5.42 -8.81 -7.65
C PHE A 278 -6.42 -8.24 -8.66
N GLY A 279 -7.18 -9.13 -9.28
CA GLY A 279 -8.41 -8.79 -9.99
C GLY A 279 -9.56 -8.55 -9.01
N ILE A 280 -10.61 -7.89 -9.48
CA ILE A 280 -11.77 -7.55 -8.64
C ILE A 280 -12.44 -8.81 -8.05
N SER A 281 -12.46 -9.93 -8.77
CA SER A 281 -13.00 -11.19 -8.26
C SER A 281 -12.21 -11.74 -7.09
N ALA A 282 -10.87 -11.64 -7.13
CA ALA A 282 -10.00 -12.03 -6.03
C ALA A 282 -10.29 -11.20 -4.78
N CYS A 283 -10.46 -9.89 -4.92
CA CYS A 283 -10.75 -9.01 -3.80
C CYS A 283 -12.12 -9.27 -3.19
N ARG A 284 -13.14 -9.50 -4.02
CA ARG A 284 -14.47 -9.92 -3.55
C ARG A 284 -14.43 -11.27 -2.85
N TYR A 285 -13.65 -12.23 -3.38
CA TYR A 285 -13.44 -13.52 -2.73
C TYR A 285 -12.76 -13.37 -1.38
N LEU A 286 -11.61 -12.69 -1.31
CA LEU A 286 -10.88 -12.47 -0.07
C LEU A 286 -11.72 -11.71 0.97
N ALA A 287 -12.48 -10.72 0.54
CA ALA A 287 -13.43 -9.99 1.39
C ALA A 287 -14.54 -10.92 1.93
N SER A 288 -15.05 -11.85 1.11
CA SER A 288 -16.03 -12.86 1.56
C SER A 288 -15.45 -13.85 2.57
N ARG A 289 -14.13 -14.06 2.55
CA ARG A 289 -13.41 -14.90 3.52
C ARG A 289 -13.08 -14.16 4.82
N ASP A 290 -13.45 -12.87 4.91
CA ASP A 290 -13.30 -12.05 6.11
C ASP A 290 -11.85 -11.94 6.59
N ILE A 291 -10.92 -11.75 5.66
CA ILE A 291 -9.50 -11.62 5.96
C ILE A 291 -9.19 -10.32 6.73
N ALA A 292 -8.04 -10.27 7.40
CA ALA A 292 -7.61 -9.08 8.12
C ALA A 292 -6.85 -8.09 7.23
N LEU A 293 -6.01 -8.58 6.30
CA LEU A 293 -5.10 -7.72 5.56
C LEU A 293 -4.73 -8.35 4.21
N THR A 294 -4.69 -7.53 3.16
CA THR A 294 -3.97 -7.87 1.93
C THR A 294 -2.62 -7.19 1.89
N MET A 295 -1.67 -7.79 1.20
CA MET A 295 -0.38 -7.16 0.93
C MET A 295 0.21 -7.68 -0.38
N GLY A 296 1.13 -6.92 -0.96
CA GLY A 296 1.83 -7.31 -2.18
C GLY A 296 3.07 -6.48 -2.45
N ASP A 297 3.79 -6.85 -3.49
CA ASP A 297 5.06 -6.26 -3.87
C ASP A 297 4.93 -5.11 -4.87
N THR A 298 3.71 -4.66 -5.13
CA THR A 298 3.34 -3.57 -6.02
C THR A 298 2.82 -2.34 -5.27
N SER A 299 2.54 -1.25 -5.98
CA SER A 299 2.19 0.05 -5.38
C SER A 299 0.73 0.17 -4.95
N ALA A 300 -0.16 -0.73 -5.43
CA ALA A 300 -1.56 -0.74 -5.06
C ALA A 300 -2.10 -2.15 -4.79
N ASN A 301 -1.35 -3.21 -5.10
CA ASN A 301 -1.80 -4.60 -5.08
C ASN A 301 -2.96 -4.92 -6.05
N ASP A 302 -3.60 -3.92 -6.63
CA ASP A 302 -4.59 -4.03 -7.71
C ASP A 302 -3.91 -4.27 -9.05
N ALA A 303 -4.49 -5.12 -9.89
CA ALA A 303 -4.07 -5.22 -11.28
C ALA A 303 -4.47 -3.95 -12.05
N GLN A 304 -3.50 -3.25 -12.66
CA GLN A 304 -3.74 -2.03 -13.40
C GLN A 304 -2.68 -1.78 -14.51
N PRO A 305 -3.03 -1.07 -15.62
CA PRO A 305 -4.33 -0.46 -15.90
C PRO A 305 -5.42 -1.46 -16.30
N GLY A 306 -5.07 -2.72 -16.65
CA GLY A 306 -6.03 -3.77 -16.96
C GLY A 306 -6.53 -4.50 -15.70
N ASN A 307 -7.83 -4.75 -15.64
CA ASN A 307 -8.46 -5.58 -14.61
C ASN A 307 -9.56 -6.44 -15.25
N GLU A 308 -10.23 -7.30 -14.47
CA GLU A 308 -11.33 -8.16 -14.97
C GLU A 308 -12.52 -7.33 -15.48
N GLU A 309 -12.76 -6.19 -14.87
CA GLU A 309 -13.74 -5.19 -15.31
C GLU A 309 -13.01 -3.88 -15.58
N MET A 310 -13.11 -3.37 -16.81
CA MET A 310 -12.48 -2.10 -17.18
C MET A 310 -13.27 -0.91 -16.65
N GLY A 311 -12.57 0.22 -16.42
CA GLY A 311 -13.19 1.47 -16.03
C GLY A 311 -13.21 1.72 -14.52
N TYR A 312 -12.77 0.78 -13.71
CA TYR A 312 -12.56 0.98 -12.29
C TYR A 312 -11.12 1.44 -12.02
N ALA A 313 -10.96 2.40 -11.13
CA ALA A 313 -9.67 2.74 -10.55
C ALA A 313 -9.47 1.93 -9.27
N VAL A 314 -8.40 1.14 -9.19
CA VAL A 314 -8.02 0.33 -8.03
C VAL A 314 -9.23 -0.31 -7.31
N PRO A 315 -9.97 -1.20 -7.98
CA PRO A 315 -11.25 -1.70 -7.48
C PRO A 315 -11.13 -2.45 -6.15
N CYS A 316 -10.00 -3.08 -5.86
CA CYS A 316 -9.77 -3.79 -4.62
C CYS A 316 -9.76 -2.84 -3.40
N HIS A 317 -9.23 -1.65 -3.55
CA HIS A 317 -9.28 -0.64 -2.49
C HIS A 317 -10.72 -0.30 -2.10
N SER A 318 -11.60 -0.06 -3.08
CA SER A 318 -12.99 0.23 -2.77
C SER A 318 -13.73 -0.98 -2.23
N GLU A 319 -13.51 -2.18 -2.77
CA GLU A 319 -14.18 -3.42 -2.32
C GLU A 319 -13.76 -3.85 -0.92
N MET A 320 -12.50 -3.67 -0.56
CA MET A 320 -11.95 -4.13 0.72
C MET A 320 -11.82 -3.01 1.74
N GLN A 321 -11.07 -1.94 1.45
CA GLN A 321 -10.82 -0.89 2.45
C GLN A 321 -12.08 -0.07 2.72
N THR A 322 -12.65 0.57 1.67
CA THR A 322 -13.78 1.49 1.85
C THR A 322 -15.01 0.77 2.36
N ARG A 323 -15.37 -0.37 1.75
CA ARG A 323 -16.64 -1.04 2.05
C ARG A 323 -16.58 -1.98 3.24
N ARG A 324 -15.40 -2.53 3.58
CA ARG A 324 -15.30 -3.62 4.58
C ARG A 324 -14.26 -3.37 5.67
N GLY A 325 -13.44 -2.32 5.54
CA GLY A 325 -12.34 -2.04 6.46
C GLY A 325 -11.30 -3.15 6.48
N ILE A 326 -11.12 -3.86 5.35
CA ILE A 326 -10.02 -4.80 5.16
C ILE A 326 -8.87 -4.00 4.57
N TRP A 327 -7.79 -3.87 5.33
CA TRP A 327 -6.70 -2.96 5.00
C TRP A 327 -5.72 -3.53 4.00
N ASN A 328 -4.87 -2.65 3.47
CA ASN A 328 -3.91 -2.96 2.43
C ASN A 328 -2.49 -2.57 2.86
N PHE A 329 -1.51 -3.43 2.54
CA PHE A 329 -0.09 -3.19 2.77
C PHE A 329 0.64 -3.30 1.43
N GLU A 330 1.30 -2.25 1.02
CA GLU A 330 1.86 -2.10 -0.33
C GLU A 330 3.38 -2.13 -0.33
N ASN A 331 3.96 -2.45 -1.50
CA ASN A 331 5.39 -2.48 -1.73
C ASN A 331 6.16 -3.34 -0.70
N VAL A 332 5.58 -4.47 -0.31
CA VAL A 332 6.18 -5.42 0.63
C VAL A 332 7.30 -6.20 -0.07
N ASP A 333 8.35 -6.56 0.65
CA ASP A 333 9.42 -7.41 0.16
C ASP A 333 9.00 -8.89 0.16
N THR A 334 8.13 -9.25 -0.77
CA THR A 334 7.69 -10.65 -0.94
C THR A 334 8.80 -11.54 -1.49
N GLU A 335 9.80 -10.99 -2.20
CA GLU A 335 10.97 -11.75 -2.68
C GLU A 335 11.69 -12.45 -1.53
N THR A 336 11.85 -11.77 -0.40
CA THR A 336 12.46 -12.33 0.81
C THR A 336 11.65 -13.52 1.36
N LEU A 337 10.32 -13.45 1.34
CA LEU A 337 9.45 -14.58 1.72
C LEU A 337 9.63 -15.78 0.78
N ILE A 338 9.60 -15.54 -0.54
CA ILE A 338 9.76 -16.59 -1.55
C ILE A 338 11.12 -17.28 -1.43
N LYS A 339 12.21 -16.51 -1.32
CA LYS A 339 13.58 -17.03 -1.16
C LYS A 339 13.76 -17.85 0.13
N ALA A 340 13.06 -17.51 1.19
CA ALA A 340 13.07 -18.26 2.45
C ALA A 340 12.16 -19.50 2.45
N GLY A 341 11.37 -19.69 1.38
CA GLY A 341 10.41 -20.78 1.25
C GLY A 341 9.26 -20.66 2.24
N VAL A 342 8.81 -19.43 2.50
CA VAL A 342 7.71 -19.13 3.41
C VAL A 342 6.40 -19.16 2.63
N GLN A 343 5.57 -20.15 2.88
CA GLN A 343 4.21 -20.26 2.35
C GLN A 343 3.17 -19.83 3.39
N GLU A 344 3.48 -20.05 4.68
CA GLU A 344 2.71 -19.60 5.84
C GLU A 344 3.66 -19.07 6.92
N GLY A 345 3.15 -18.13 7.71
CA GLY A 345 3.87 -17.57 8.86
C GLY A 345 2.94 -16.77 9.77
N ALA A 346 3.47 -16.33 10.90
CA ALA A 346 2.81 -15.35 11.75
C ALA A 346 3.26 -13.94 11.33
N PHE A 347 2.36 -13.17 10.74
CA PHE A 347 2.57 -11.76 10.44
C PHE A 347 2.31 -10.93 11.68
N ILE A 348 3.24 -10.02 12.01
CA ILE A 348 3.16 -9.15 13.18
C ILE A 348 3.53 -7.74 12.78
N TRP A 349 2.59 -6.81 12.96
CA TRP A 349 2.84 -5.41 12.72
C TRP A 349 1.74 -4.51 13.29
N ALA A 350 2.07 -3.26 13.60
CA ALA A 350 1.11 -2.21 13.92
C ALA A 350 1.53 -0.90 13.25
N PRO A 351 0.58 -0.11 12.72
CA PRO A 351 0.89 1.21 12.20
C PRO A 351 1.36 2.15 13.32
N LEU A 352 2.16 3.14 12.94
CA LEU A 352 2.48 4.24 13.83
C LEU A 352 1.19 4.98 14.21
N LYS A 353 1.07 5.36 15.49
CA LYS A 353 -0.08 6.13 15.98
C LYS A 353 0.03 7.60 15.60
N ILE A 354 0.09 7.88 14.30
CA ILE A 354 0.13 9.24 13.78
C ILE A 354 -1.30 9.75 13.72
N ILE A 355 -1.66 10.61 14.66
CA ILE A 355 -3.02 11.13 14.82
C ILE A 355 -3.50 11.78 13.52
N GLY A 356 -4.64 11.32 13.04
CA GLY A 356 -5.30 11.83 11.85
C GLY A 356 -4.62 11.51 10.51
N ALA A 357 -3.53 10.73 10.49
CA ALA A 357 -2.88 10.35 9.23
C ALA A 357 -3.68 9.27 8.47
N THR A 358 -3.56 9.28 7.14
CA THR A 358 -4.30 8.37 6.25
C THR A 358 -3.64 6.99 6.13
N GLY A 359 -2.42 6.83 6.62
CA GLY A 359 -1.66 5.60 6.56
C GLY A 359 -0.37 5.67 7.35
N SER A 360 0.46 4.63 7.25
CA SER A 360 1.70 4.52 8.01
C SER A 360 2.80 3.86 7.19
N PRO A 361 4.05 4.32 7.31
CA PRO A 361 5.20 3.54 6.84
C PRO A 361 5.34 2.30 7.72
N GLY A 362 6.01 1.26 7.20
CA GLY A 362 6.21 0.07 7.98
C GLY A 362 7.36 -0.82 7.54
N ASN A 363 7.86 -1.57 8.50
CA ASN A 363 8.77 -2.69 8.27
C ASN A 363 8.22 -3.91 9.02
N PRO A 364 7.17 -4.55 8.47
CA PRO A 364 6.50 -5.65 9.12
C PRO A 364 7.39 -6.88 9.26
N MET A 365 7.05 -7.73 10.23
CA MET A 365 7.80 -8.92 10.58
C MET A 365 6.97 -10.17 10.35
N VAL A 366 7.64 -11.23 9.92
CA VAL A 366 7.06 -12.58 9.77
C VAL A 366 7.88 -13.57 10.56
N LEU A 367 7.23 -14.31 11.45
CA LEU A 367 7.80 -15.47 12.11
C LEU A 367 7.34 -16.75 11.41
N TYR A 368 8.24 -17.72 11.17
CA TYR A 368 7.92 -18.93 10.43
C TYR A 368 8.68 -20.19 10.86
#